data_c47ed6ccdac52a64bc2f8309b96931d9
#
_entry.id   c47ed6ccdac52a64bc2f8309b96931d9
#
_cell.length_a   1.000
_cell.length_b   1.000
_cell.length_c   1.000
_cell.angle_alpha   90.00
_cell.angle_beta   90.00
_cell.angle_gamma   90.00
#
_symmetry.space_group_name_H-M   'P 1'
#
loop_
_entity.id
_entity.type
_entity.pdbx_description
1 polymer ?
#
loop_
_entity_poly.entity_id
_entity_poly.type
_entity_poly.pdbx_seq_one_letter_code
_entity_poly.pdbx_strand_id
1 'polypeptide(L)'
;MSQKKKRKFPVGIGDALLSEERLSLLQPAAVMNFFGIRKGSVLLDVGCGPGAFLSAASEKVGEEGKVIAVDIQEQFISMAKSVAESKGLRNVKFVLSEERKIPLSSGTADVALMVTSLHELEGDATLKEVRRILRKDGVLGAVEWEKEKTPIGPPLSERLSQEEAEELIGGAGFAIEKIFRAAEFHYGIFARKI
;
A
#
# COMPACT_ATOMS: atom_id res chain seq x y z
N MET A 1 -21.23 19.46 -8.60
CA MET A 1 -19.79 19.64 -8.90
C MET A 1 -19.29 18.34 -9.51
N SER A 2 -18.82 18.36 -10.76
CA SER A 2 -18.31 17.17 -11.44
C SER A 2 -17.00 16.78 -10.76
N GLN A 3 -16.96 15.63 -10.07
CA GLN A 3 -15.72 15.06 -9.58
C GLN A 3 -14.87 14.70 -10.81
N LYS A 4 -13.76 15.41 -11.01
CA LYS A 4 -12.74 15.01 -11.99
C LYS A 4 -12.26 13.62 -11.59
N LYS A 5 -12.55 12.63 -12.43
CA LYS A 5 -12.03 11.26 -12.26
C LYS A 5 -10.50 11.34 -12.13
N LYS A 6 -9.95 10.93 -11.01
CA LYS A 6 -8.49 10.92 -10.82
C LYS A 6 -7.85 10.05 -11.90
N ARG A 7 -6.75 10.49 -12.44
CA ARG A 7 -6.03 9.77 -13.48
C ARG A 7 -5.32 8.57 -12.83
N LYS A 8 -5.61 7.36 -13.30
CA LYS A 8 -4.86 6.16 -12.88
C LYS A 8 -3.38 6.34 -13.18
N PHE A 9 -2.53 5.80 -12.31
CA PHE A 9 -1.09 5.85 -12.48
C PHE A 9 -0.69 5.29 -13.86
N PRO A 10 0.19 5.97 -14.63
CA PRO A 10 0.57 5.52 -15.97
C PRO A 10 1.41 4.24 -15.90
N VAL A 11 0.92 3.14 -16.47
CA VAL A 11 1.66 1.86 -16.50
C VAL A 11 3.02 1.98 -17.18
N GLY A 12 3.15 2.88 -18.17
CA GLY A 12 4.40 3.08 -18.91
C GLY A 12 5.61 3.54 -18.09
N ILE A 13 5.41 3.94 -16.82
CA ILE A 13 6.51 4.26 -15.89
C ILE A 13 6.65 3.21 -14.78
N GLY A 14 6.08 2.01 -14.96
CA GLY A 14 6.18 0.92 -13.99
C GLY A 14 7.63 0.56 -13.64
N ASP A 15 8.52 0.58 -14.62
CA ASP A 15 9.96 0.31 -14.40
C ASP A 15 10.60 1.37 -13.49
N ALA A 16 10.18 2.63 -13.55
CA ALA A 16 10.65 3.67 -12.65
C ALA A 16 10.22 3.42 -11.20
N LEU A 17 9.09 2.74 -10.99
CA LEU A 17 8.64 2.32 -9.65
C LEU A 17 9.51 1.21 -9.04
N LEU A 18 10.22 0.46 -9.87
CA LEU A 18 11.17 -0.59 -9.47
C LEU A 18 12.62 -0.10 -9.45
N SER A 19 12.89 1.17 -9.78
CA SER A 19 14.26 1.70 -9.85
C SER A 19 14.96 1.62 -8.49
N GLU A 20 16.26 1.34 -8.51
CA GLU A 20 17.10 1.29 -7.30
C GLU A 20 17.06 2.62 -6.53
N GLU A 21 17.01 3.74 -7.25
CA GLU A 21 16.91 5.08 -6.67
C GLU A 21 15.64 5.21 -5.81
N ARG A 22 14.47 4.84 -6.37
CA ARG A 22 13.20 4.90 -5.63
C ARG A 22 13.17 3.91 -4.46
N LEU A 23 13.66 2.70 -4.66
CA LEU A 23 13.71 1.68 -3.59
C LEU A 23 14.66 2.10 -2.47
N SER A 24 15.78 2.74 -2.80
CA SER A 24 16.72 3.29 -1.80
C SER A 24 16.05 4.41 -0.96
N LEU A 25 15.25 5.26 -1.59
CA LEU A 25 14.52 6.33 -0.89
C LEU A 25 13.41 5.77 0.01
N LEU A 26 12.65 4.79 -0.45
CA LEU A 26 11.52 4.20 0.30
C LEU A 26 11.96 3.17 1.35
N GLN A 27 13.12 2.55 1.17
CA GLN A 27 13.66 1.53 2.08
C GLN A 27 12.64 0.46 2.47
N PRO A 28 12.15 -0.39 1.53
CA PRO A 28 11.04 -1.32 1.78
C PRO A 28 11.21 -2.19 3.02
N ALA A 29 12.41 -2.69 3.28
CA ALA A 29 12.70 -3.50 4.46
C ALA A 29 12.53 -2.72 5.78
N ALA A 30 12.91 -1.44 5.82
CA ALA A 30 12.72 -0.57 6.98
C ALA A 30 11.23 -0.27 7.19
N VAL A 31 10.49 0.04 6.12
CA VAL A 31 9.03 0.28 6.15
C VAL A 31 8.29 -0.91 6.77
N MET A 32 8.65 -2.16 6.40
CA MET A 32 8.03 -3.35 6.98
C MET A 32 8.13 -3.43 8.52
N ASN A 33 9.12 -2.78 9.13
CA ASN A 33 9.31 -2.84 10.59
C ASN A 33 8.33 -1.91 11.35
N PHE A 34 7.76 -0.91 10.69
CA PHE A 34 6.89 0.05 11.36
C PHE A 34 5.49 -0.50 11.68
N PHE A 35 5.00 -1.50 10.95
CA PHE A 35 3.58 -1.88 10.96
C PHE A 35 3.28 -3.20 11.66
N GLY A 36 4.18 -3.68 12.52
CA GLY A 36 3.93 -4.87 13.34
C GLY A 36 3.84 -6.19 12.55
N ILE A 37 4.31 -6.21 11.29
CA ILE A 37 4.34 -7.40 10.46
C ILE A 37 5.32 -8.41 11.07
N ARG A 38 4.89 -9.67 11.22
CA ARG A 38 5.66 -10.75 11.84
C ARG A 38 5.69 -11.98 10.93
N LYS A 39 6.58 -12.93 11.22
CA LYS A 39 6.53 -14.27 10.61
C LYS A 39 5.17 -14.90 10.85
N GLY A 40 4.59 -15.51 9.83
CA GLY A 40 3.24 -16.08 9.84
C GLY A 40 2.11 -15.08 9.55
N SER A 41 2.38 -13.76 9.49
CA SER A 41 1.35 -12.75 9.17
C SER A 41 0.79 -12.92 7.76
N VAL A 42 -0.48 -12.60 7.61
CA VAL A 42 -1.11 -12.35 6.30
C VAL A 42 -1.09 -10.85 6.04
N LEU A 43 -0.25 -10.42 5.11
CA LEU A 43 -0.10 -9.03 4.68
C LEU A 43 -0.91 -8.78 3.41
N LEU A 44 -1.76 -7.76 3.41
CA LEU A 44 -2.47 -7.24 2.25
C LEU A 44 -1.72 -6.00 1.73
N ASP A 45 -1.11 -6.10 0.55
CA ASP A 45 -0.43 -4.99 -0.13
C ASP A 45 -1.41 -4.38 -1.15
N VAL A 46 -1.97 -3.21 -0.84
CA VAL A 46 -3.03 -2.55 -1.61
C VAL A 46 -2.44 -1.47 -2.51
N GLY A 47 -2.66 -1.60 -3.81
CA GLY A 47 -1.95 -0.80 -4.81
C GLY A 47 -0.51 -1.27 -4.92
N CYS A 48 -0.30 -2.59 -5.04
CA CYS A 48 1.03 -3.18 -5.07
C CYS A 48 1.90 -2.72 -6.26
N GLY A 49 1.26 -2.11 -7.28
CA GLY A 49 1.93 -1.66 -8.49
C GLY A 49 2.74 -2.80 -9.13
N PRO A 50 3.93 -2.52 -9.67
CA PRO A 50 4.78 -3.53 -10.30
C PRO A 50 5.49 -4.46 -9.29
N GLY A 51 5.20 -4.35 -7.98
CA GLY A 51 5.73 -5.26 -6.96
C GLY A 51 6.96 -4.79 -6.20
N ALA A 52 7.17 -3.48 -6.09
CA ALA A 52 8.32 -2.86 -5.42
C ALA A 52 8.57 -3.36 -3.98
N PHE A 53 7.51 -3.67 -3.25
CA PHE A 53 7.57 -4.10 -1.86
C PHE A 53 7.52 -5.63 -1.66
N LEU A 54 7.28 -6.42 -2.72
CA LEU A 54 7.02 -7.87 -2.60
C LEU A 54 8.17 -8.65 -1.96
N SER A 55 9.42 -8.35 -2.30
CA SER A 55 10.57 -9.05 -1.73
C SER A 55 10.67 -8.84 -0.23
N ALA A 56 10.61 -7.57 0.21
CA ALA A 56 10.67 -7.23 1.63
C ALA A 56 9.45 -7.76 2.41
N ALA A 57 8.26 -7.72 1.79
CA ALA A 57 7.03 -8.25 2.36
C ALA A 57 7.10 -9.78 2.54
N SER A 58 7.50 -10.50 1.48
CA SER A 58 7.65 -11.96 1.48
C SER A 58 8.64 -12.45 2.54
N GLU A 59 9.81 -11.81 2.62
CA GLU A 59 10.81 -12.10 3.63
C GLU A 59 10.28 -11.84 5.05
N LYS A 60 9.59 -10.71 5.23
CA LYS A 60 9.08 -10.29 6.55
C LYS A 60 8.03 -11.22 7.11
N VAL A 61 7.09 -11.66 6.27
CA VAL A 61 6.05 -12.61 6.70
C VAL A 61 6.57 -14.05 6.80
N GLY A 62 7.67 -14.39 6.09
CA GLY A 62 8.29 -15.72 6.08
C GLY A 62 7.47 -16.79 5.38
N GLU A 63 7.96 -18.03 5.39
CA GLU A 63 7.37 -19.15 4.63
C GLU A 63 5.95 -19.52 5.08
N GLU A 64 5.64 -19.40 6.37
CA GLU A 64 4.32 -19.66 6.93
C GLU A 64 3.34 -18.48 6.76
N GLY A 65 3.84 -17.31 6.43
CA GLY A 65 3.05 -16.13 6.16
C GLY A 65 2.61 -16.03 4.70
N LYS A 66 1.80 -15.02 4.41
CA LYS A 66 1.30 -14.78 3.06
C LYS A 66 1.27 -13.29 2.75
N VAL A 67 1.71 -12.93 1.55
CA VAL A 67 1.47 -11.61 0.94
C VAL A 67 0.32 -11.75 -0.05
N ILE A 68 -0.69 -10.88 0.07
CA ILE A 68 -1.78 -10.75 -0.90
C ILE A 68 -1.58 -9.40 -1.58
N ALA A 69 -1.03 -9.44 -2.80
CA ALA A 69 -0.76 -8.28 -3.62
C ALA A 69 -1.98 -7.92 -4.45
N VAL A 70 -2.52 -6.73 -4.25
CA VAL A 70 -3.77 -6.26 -4.87
C VAL A 70 -3.50 -5.00 -5.69
N ASP A 71 -3.97 -4.99 -6.92
CA ASP A 71 -3.99 -3.80 -7.78
C ASP A 71 -5.23 -3.79 -8.67
N ILE A 72 -5.63 -2.60 -9.12
CA ILE A 72 -6.75 -2.42 -10.06
C ILE A 72 -6.30 -2.51 -11.53
N GLN A 73 -5.01 -2.51 -11.80
CA GLN A 73 -4.42 -2.53 -13.12
C GLN A 73 -3.82 -3.91 -13.41
N GLU A 74 -4.37 -4.61 -14.39
CA GLU A 74 -3.92 -5.95 -14.79
C GLU A 74 -2.45 -5.97 -15.21
N GLN A 75 -1.98 -4.89 -15.84
CA GLN A 75 -0.59 -4.76 -16.26
C GLN A 75 0.36 -4.74 -15.04
N PHE A 76 0.00 -4.04 -13.97
CA PHE A 76 0.80 -4.05 -12.74
C PHE A 76 0.77 -5.41 -12.05
N ILE A 77 -0.36 -6.10 -12.02
CA ILE A 77 -0.42 -7.48 -11.53
C ILE A 77 0.49 -8.40 -12.36
N SER A 78 0.54 -8.23 -13.68
CA SER A 78 1.44 -9.00 -14.55
C SER A 78 2.92 -8.72 -14.24
N MET A 79 3.30 -7.44 -14.10
CA MET A 79 4.67 -7.04 -13.73
C MET A 79 5.05 -7.59 -12.35
N ALA A 80 4.16 -7.46 -11.35
CA ALA A 80 4.38 -7.96 -10.00
C ALA A 80 4.57 -9.49 -9.97
N LYS A 81 3.84 -10.24 -10.78
CA LYS A 81 4.05 -11.69 -10.96
C LYS A 81 5.45 -11.98 -11.50
N SER A 82 5.87 -11.28 -12.55
CA SER A 82 7.21 -11.45 -13.13
C SER A 82 8.31 -11.14 -12.11
N VAL A 83 8.14 -10.09 -11.29
CA VAL A 83 9.05 -9.77 -10.18
C VAL A 83 9.10 -10.91 -9.17
N ALA A 84 7.95 -11.43 -8.75
CA ALA A 84 7.89 -12.53 -7.78
C ALA A 84 8.54 -13.81 -8.31
N GLU A 85 8.30 -14.16 -9.57
CA GLU A 85 8.90 -15.30 -10.26
C GLU A 85 10.43 -15.17 -10.33
N SER A 86 10.93 -14.00 -10.78
CA SER A 86 12.37 -13.74 -10.89
C SER A 86 13.10 -13.79 -9.55
N LYS A 87 12.38 -13.46 -8.45
CA LYS A 87 12.89 -13.50 -7.07
C LYS A 87 12.60 -14.83 -6.34
N GLY A 88 11.90 -15.77 -6.98
CA GLY A 88 11.53 -17.05 -6.37
C GLY A 88 10.57 -16.94 -5.19
N LEU A 89 9.72 -15.89 -5.13
CA LEU A 89 8.78 -15.67 -4.03
C LEU A 89 7.60 -16.64 -4.14
N ARG A 90 7.42 -17.52 -3.15
CA ARG A 90 6.41 -18.59 -3.17
C ARG A 90 5.17 -18.30 -2.34
N ASN A 91 5.24 -17.32 -1.45
CA ASN A 91 4.18 -16.97 -0.48
C ASN A 91 3.36 -15.74 -0.91
N VAL A 92 3.39 -15.37 -2.20
CA VAL A 92 2.65 -14.21 -2.75
C VAL A 92 1.44 -14.69 -3.53
N LYS A 93 0.27 -14.13 -3.23
CA LYS A 93 -0.98 -14.28 -4.00
C LYS A 93 -1.31 -12.95 -4.68
N PHE A 94 -1.62 -12.98 -5.97
CA PHE A 94 -2.01 -11.81 -6.74
C PHE A 94 -3.51 -11.74 -6.93
N VAL A 95 -4.08 -10.55 -6.79
CA VAL A 95 -5.52 -10.30 -6.89
C VAL A 95 -5.76 -9.04 -7.71
N LEU A 96 -6.39 -9.18 -8.86
CA LEU A 96 -6.95 -8.06 -9.59
C LEU A 96 -8.22 -7.60 -8.88
N SER A 97 -8.32 -6.32 -8.57
CA SER A 97 -9.48 -5.74 -7.87
C SER A 97 -10.16 -4.66 -8.71
N GLU A 98 -11.34 -4.28 -8.27
CA GLU A 98 -11.96 -3.03 -8.64
C GLU A 98 -11.63 -1.97 -7.58
N GLU A 99 -11.76 -0.70 -7.92
CA GLU A 99 -11.44 0.40 -7.02
C GLU A 99 -12.24 0.35 -5.70
N ARG A 100 -13.49 -0.07 -5.76
CA ARG A 100 -14.41 -0.12 -4.62
C ARG A 100 -14.74 -1.52 -4.12
N LYS A 101 -14.07 -2.54 -4.66
CA LYS A 101 -14.34 -3.94 -4.32
C LYS A 101 -13.10 -4.78 -4.49
N ILE A 102 -12.64 -5.36 -3.42
CA ILE A 102 -11.53 -6.31 -3.40
C ILE A 102 -12.12 -7.72 -3.20
N PRO A 103 -11.91 -8.69 -4.15
CA PRO A 103 -12.54 -10.01 -4.10
C PRO A 103 -11.84 -10.93 -3.07
N LEU A 104 -11.86 -10.52 -1.82
CA LEU A 104 -11.33 -11.25 -0.66
C LEU A 104 -12.40 -11.32 0.45
N SER A 105 -12.37 -12.39 1.23
CA SER A 105 -13.25 -12.55 2.39
C SER A 105 -12.92 -11.56 3.50
N SER A 106 -13.91 -11.23 4.32
CA SER A 106 -13.71 -10.45 5.54
C SER A 106 -12.78 -11.18 6.51
N GLY A 107 -11.99 -10.44 7.29
CA GLY A 107 -11.12 -11.01 8.30
C GLY A 107 -9.99 -11.89 7.76
N THR A 108 -9.51 -11.63 6.53
CA THR A 108 -8.45 -12.41 5.90
C THR A 108 -7.05 -11.97 6.34
N ALA A 109 -6.80 -10.67 6.48
CA ALA A 109 -5.46 -10.11 6.68
C ALA A 109 -5.24 -9.60 8.11
N ASP A 110 -4.01 -9.71 8.59
CA ASP A 110 -3.56 -9.16 9.87
C ASP A 110 -3.15 -7.70 9.72
N VAL A 111 -2.45 -7.39 8.62
CA VAL A 111 -1.95 -6.05 8.29
C VAL A 111 -2.30 -5.74 6.84
N ALA A 112 -2.78 -4.54 6.59
CA ALA A 112 -2.86 -3.95 5.26
C ALA A 112 -1.79 -2.87 5.12
N LEU A 113 -1.12 -2.82 3.99
CA LEU A 113 -0.13 -1.81 3.66
C LEU A 113 -0.55 -1.07 2.40
N MET A 114 -0.45 0.25 2.44
CA MET A 114 -0.66 1.16 1.32
C MET A 114 0.57 2.08 1.20
N VAL A 115 1.37 1.90 0.16
CA VAL A 115 2.58 2.71 -0.03
C VAL A 115 2.41 3.59 -1.27
N THR A 116 2.38 4.89 -1.07
CA THR A 116 2.22 5.90 -2.12
C THR A 116 1.02 5.63 -3.03
N SER A 117 -0.08 5.14 -2.47
CA SER A 117 -1.32 4.81 -3.18
C SER A 117 -2.57 5.43 -2.56
N LEU A 118 -2.48 5.96 -1.34
CA LEU A 118 -3.61 6.57 -0.64
C LEU A 118 -4.11 7.83 -1.36
N HIS A 119 -3.18 8.64 -1.89
CA HIS A 119 -3.51 9.86 -2.65
C HIS A 119 -4.21 9.60 -3.99
N GLU A 120 -4.19 8.37 -4.50
CA GLU A 120 -4.88 7.98 -5.74
C GLU A 120 -6.35 7.61 -5.51
N LEU A 121 -6.78 7.38 -4.26
CA LEU A 121 -8.13 6.91 -3.96
C LEU A 121 -9.20 7.94 -4.30
N GLU A 122 -10.31 7.47 -4.86
CA GLU A 122 -11.54 8.25 -5.04
C GLU A 122 -12.45 8.09 -3.80
N GLY A 123 -12.14 8.80 -2.73
CA GLY A 123 -12.86 8.72 -1.46
C GLY A 123 -12.46 7.52 -0.61
N ASP A 124 -13.33 7.09 0.29
CA ASP A 124 -13.03 6.14 1.35
C ASP A 124 -13.43 4.67 1.06
N ALA A 125 -14.01 4.41 -0.11
CA ALA A 125 -14.59 3.09 -0.41
C ALA A 125 -13.54 1.97 -0.39
N THR A 126 -12.34 2.22 -0.95
CA THR A 126 -11.23 1.26 -0.91
C THR A 126 -10.78 1.01 0.52
N LEU A 127 -10.68 2.05 1.36
CA LEU A 127 -10.31 1.90 2.77
C LEU A 127 -11.37 1.12 3.56
N LYS A 128 -12.66 1.29 3.27
CA LYS A 128 -13.73 0.47 3.85
C LYS A 128 -13.63 -1.00 3.47
N GLU A 129 -13.24 -1.29 2.24
CA GLU A 129 -12.93 -2.68 1.81
C GLU A 129 -11.68 -3.22 2.52
N VAL A 130 -10.62 -2.44 2.64
CA VAL A 130 -9.44 -2.79 3.44
C VAL A 130 -9.83 -3.11 4.88
N ARG A 131 -10.65 -2.24 5.49
CA ARG A 131 -11.17 -2.46 6.84
C ARG A 131 -11.98 -3.76 6.95
N ARG A 132 -12.80 -4.07 5.97
CA ARG A 132 -13.57 -5.33 5.93
C ARG A 132 -12.65 -6.56 5.87
N ILE A 133 -11.57 -6.49 5.07
CA ILE A 133 -10.63 -7.59 4.87
C ILE A 133 -9.72 -7.80 6.08
N LEU A 134 -9.39 -6.75 6.80
CA LEU A 134 -8.62 -6.86 8.03
C LEU A 134 -9.41 -7.63 9.11
N ARG A 135 -8.69 -8.45 9.86
CA ARG A 135 -9.20 -9.12 11.08
C ARG A 135 -9.58 -8.09 12.14
N LYS A 136 -10.24 -8.54 13.19
CA LYS A 136 -10.42 -7.74 14.40
C LYS A 136 -9.05 -7.31 14.91
N ASP A 137 -8.92 -6.05 15.31
CA ASP A 137 -7.66 -5.43 15.75
C ASP A 137 -6.55 -5.39 14.67
N GLY A 138 -6.91 -5.64 13.41
CA GLY A 138 -5.98 -5.57 12.29
C GLY A 138 -5.45 -4.15 12.05
N VAL A 139 -4.27 -4.07 11.47
CA VAL A 139 -3.52 -2.82 11.29
C VAL A 139 -3.58 -2.36 9.84
N LEU A 140 -3.80 -1.07 9.64
CA LEU A 140 -3.53 -0.36 8.40
C LEU A 140 -2.23 0.43 8.57
N GLY A 141 -1.23 0.12 7.76
CA GLY A 141 -0.05 0.93 7.54
C GLY A 141 -0.18 1.73 6.24
N ALA A 142 -0.02 3.03 6.31
CA ALA A 142 0.07 3.87 5.12
C ALA A 142 1.41 4.61 5.09
N VAL A 143 2.02 4.71 3.91
CA VAL A 143 3.22 5.53 3.67
C VAL A 143 2.91 6.45 2.51
N GLU A 144 3.02 7.76 2.74
CA GLU A 144 2.68 8.77 1.74
C GLU A 144 3.72 9.87 1.63
N TRP A 145 3.71 10.53 0.48
CA TRP A 145 4.56 11.67 0.20
C TRP A 145 4.24 12.84 1.12
N GLU A 146 5.29 13.44 1.72
CA GLU A 146 5.12 14.75 2.37
C GLU A 146 4.57 15.78 1.36
N LYS A 147 3.61 16.60 1.81
CA LYS A 147 2.99 17.63 0.95
C LYS A 147 3.88 18.88 0.87
N GLU A 148 5.12 18.67 0.46
CA GLU A 148 6.16 19.68 0.27
C GLU A 148 6.87 19.49 -1.07
N LYS A 149 7.65 20.48 -1.51
CA LYS A 149 8.43 20.38 -2.75
C LYS A 149 9.58 19.39 -2.57
N THR A 150 9.60 18.36 -3.39
CA THR A 150 10.66 17.34 -3.44
C THR A 150 11.22 17.22 -4.85
N PRO A 151 12.45 16.72 -5.03
CA PRO A 151 13.05 16.53 -6.36
C PRO A 151 12.28 15.55 -7.24
N ILE A 152 11.59 14.59 -6.63
CA ILE A 152 10.85 13.51 -7.29
C ILE A 152 9.46 13.36 -6.67
N GLY A 153 8.62 12.55 -7.29
CA GLY A 153 7.29 12.21 -6.81
C GLY A 153 6.15 12.87 -7.57
N PRO A 154 4.91 12.65 -7.17
CA PRO A 154 3.74 13.24 -7.82
C PRO A 154 3.69 14.76 -7.59
N PRO A 155 2.97 15.49 -8.46
CA PRO A 155 2.72 16.91 -8.25
C PRO A 155 2.18 17.21 -6.86
N LEU A 156 2.53 18.38 -6.32
CA LEU A 156 2.11 18.78 -4.96
C LEU A 156 0.58 18.79 -4.79
N SER A 157 -0.14 19.10 -5.86
CA SER A 157 -1.61 19.12 -5.90
C SER A 157 -2.26 17.74 -5.80
N GLU A 158 -1.49 16.68 -6.01
CA GLU A 158 -1.95 15.28 -5.91
C GLU A 158 -1.61 14.64 -4.57
N ARG A 159 -0.71 15.27 -3.78
CA ARG A 159 -0.29 14.75 -2.48
C ARG A 159 -1.30 15.09 -1.39
N LEU A 160 -1.45 14.18 -0.44
CA LEU A 160 -2.23 14.40 0.77
C LEU A 160 -1.34 15.00 1.87
N SER A 161 -1.86 15.98 2.61
CA SER A 161 -1.24 16.35 3.88
C SER A 161 -1.49 15.25 4.93
N GLN A 162 -0.78 15.31 6.06
CA GLN A 162 -1.01 14.37 7.14
C GLN A 162 -2.45 14.46 7.64
N GLU A 163 -2.99 15.67 7.79
CA GLU A 163 -4.37 15.92 8.23
C GLU A 163 -5.39 15.36 7.23
N GLU A 164 -5.20 15.58 5.92
CA GLU A 164 -6.08 15.03 4.88
C GLU A 164 -6.07 13.50 4.88
N ALA A 165 -4.90 12.89 5.11
CA ALA A 165 -4.77 11.43 5.22
C ALA A 165 -5.41 10.88 6.50
N GLU A 166 -5.28 11.59 7.63
CA GLU A 166 -5.95 11.25 8.90
C GLU A 166 -7.46 11.29 8.75
N GLU A 167 -8.01 12.35 8.17
CA GLU A 167 -9.45 12.48 7.93
C GLU A 167 -9.97 11.34 7.05
N LEU A 168 -9.25 11.00 5.98
CA LEU A 168 -9.62 9.94 5.06
C LEU A 168 -9.61 8.56 5.74
N ILE A 169 -8.56 8.23 6.48
CA ILE A 169 -8.39 6.96 7.18
C ILE A 169 -9.37 6.86 8.34
N GLY A 170 -9.51 7.92 9.14
CA GLY A 170 -10.46 7.98 10.26
C GLY A 170 -11.91 7.84 9.81
N GLY A 171 -12.29 8.52 8.72
CA GLY A 171 -13.62 8.43 8.11
C GLY A 171 -13.97 7.03 7.60
N ALA A 172 -12.97 6.20 7.29
CA ALA A 172 -13.15 4.81 6.90
C ALA A 172 -13.28 3.84 8.09
N GLY A 173 -13.19 4.31 9.34
CA GLY A 173 -13.36 3.51 10.56
C GLY A 173 -12.06 2.91 11.10
N PHE A 174 -10.99 3.68 11.04
CA PHE A 174 -9.71 3.37 11.68
C PHE A 174 -9.36 4.39 12.76
N ALA A 175 -8.77 3.94 13.85
CA ALA A 175 -8.17 4.81 14.85
C ALA A 175 -6.69 5.03 14.50
N ILE A 176 -6.29 6.29 14.34
CA ILE A 176 -4.88 6.65 14.14
C ILE A 176 -4.15 6.50 15.48
N GLU A 177 -3.13 5.65 15.53
CA GLU A 177 -2.32 5.45 16.74
C GLU A 177 -1.00 6.22 16.67
N LYS A 178 -0.45 6.39 15.46
CA LYS A 178 0.84 7.05 15.29
C LYS A 178 1.01 7.61 13.90
N ILE A 179 1.60 8.81 13.81
CA ILE A 179 2.17 9.38 12.59
C ILE A 179 3.67 9.57 12.83
N PHE A 180 4.48 9.28 11.82
CA PHE A 180 5.93 9.30 11.95
C PHE A 180 6.61 9.52 10.59
N ARG A 181 7.87 9.92 10.60
CA ARG A 181 8.68 9.97 9.37
C ARG A 181 9.05 8.55 8.95
N ALA A 182 8.53 8.11 7.80
CA ALA A 182 8.75 6.76 7.28
C ALA A 182 9.98 6.64 6.39
N ALA A 183 10.27 7.70 5.61
CA ALA A 183 11.43 7.78 4.72
C ALA A 183 11.80 9.26 4.49
N GLU A 184 12.77 9.54 3.60
CA GLU A 184 13.29 10.90 3.42
C GLU A 184 12.21 11.94 3.08
N PHE A 185 11.29 11.58 2.17
CA PHE A 185 10.22 12.46 1.70
C PHE A 185 8.83 11.91 2.01
N HIS A 186 8.73 11.00 2.99
CA HIS A 186 7.49 10.28 3.27
C HIS A 186 7.18 10.26 4.75
N TYR A 187 5.90 10.48 5.07
CA TYR A 187 5.35 10.16 6.38
C TYR A 187 4.70 8.78 6.38
N GLY A 188 4.57 8.20 7.56
CA GLY A 188 3.87 6.95 7.80
C GLY A 188 2.74 7.14 8.78
N ILE A 189 1.64 6.43 8.56
CA ILE A 189 0.49 6.36 9.47
C ILE A 189 0.30 4.93 9.91
N PHE A 190 0.29 4.70 11.21
CA PHE A 190 -0.12 3.45 11.83
C PHE A 190 -1.54 3.63 12.36
N ALA A 191 -2.49 2.86 11.84
CA ALA A 191 -3.89 2.94 12.26
C ALA A 191 -4.45 1.56 12.56
N ARG A 192 -5.39 1.48 13.50
CA ARG A 192 -6.02 0.23 13.91
C ARG A 192 -7.48 0.20 13.50
N LYS A 193 -7.95 -0.95 13.05
CA LYS A 193 -9.35 -1.19 12.77
C LYS A 193 -10.18 -1.05 14.06
N ILE A 194 -11.19 -0.17 14.01
CA ILE A 194 -12.20 -0.02 15.04
C ILE A 194 -13.37 -0.96 14.74
#